data_a6e88cc0c236b09469cb070dc96dbf35
#
_entry.id   a6e88cc0c236b09469cb070dc96dbf35
#
_cell.length_a   1.000
_cell.length_b   1.000
_cell.length_c   1.000
_cell.angle_alpha   90.00
_cell.angle_beta   90.00
_cell.angle_gamma   90.00
#
_symmetry.space_group_name_H-M   'P 1'
#
loop_
_entity.id
_entity.type
_entity.pdbx_description
1 polymer ?
#
loop_
_entity_poly.entity_id
_entity_poly.type
_entity_poly.pdbx_seq_one_letter_code
_entity_poly.pdbx_strand_id
1 'polypeptide(L)'
;MYTVTPFPHMLAPLDLGFTTMKNRVLMGSMHTGLEDHKKDFPRLAAYFAERAAGEVGLMVTGGIAPGVRGSLMPFPSGLFNRLQVPRHKLVTTAVHEADGKICMQ
;
A
#
# COMPACT_ATOMS: atom_id res chain seq x y z
N MET A 1 -27.25 9.20 -5.77
CA MET A 1 -27.81 10.13 -4.78
C MET A 1 -26.70 10.66 -3.88
N TYR A 2 -26.68 11.93 -3.68
CA TYR A 2 -25.69 12.53 -2.79
C TYR A 2 -26.15 12.51 -1.36
N THR A 3 -25.28 12.01 -0.48
CA THR A 3 -25.43 12.27 0.94
C THR A 3 -24.41 13.34 1.32
N VAL A 4 -24.86 14.31 2.11
CA VAL A 4 -23.94 15.31 2.65
C VAL A 4 -22.99 14.61 3.61
N THR A 5 -21.69 14.63 3.31
CA THR A 5 -20.71 14.06 4.21
C THR A 5 -20.40 15.02 5.35
N PRO A 6 -20.25 14.51 6.59
CA PRO A 6 -19.85 15.37 7.71
C PRO A 6 -18.39 15.86 7.60
N PHE A 7 -17.60 15.28 6.67
CA PHE A 7 -16.17 15.62 6.50
C PHE A 7 -15.88 16.00 5.05
N PRO A 8 -16.48 17.11 4.54
CA PRO A 8 -16.39 17.44 3.12
C PRO A 8 -14.98 17.74 2.62
N HIS A 9 -14.12 18.28 3.48
CA HIS A 9 -12.75 18.61 3.09
C HIS A 9 -11.84 17.38 3.10
N MET A 10 -11.98 16.53 4.10
CA MET A 10 -11.19 15.30 4.20
C MET A 10 -11.52 14.32 3.08
N LEU A 11 -12.77 14.25 2.69
CA LEU A 11 -13.24 13.32 1.67
C LEU A 11 -13.23 13.90 0.26
N ALA A 12 -12.81 15.15 0.09
CA ALA A 12 -12.66 15.75 -1.22
C ALA A 12 -11.48 15.12 -1.99
N PRO A 13 -11.59 14.97 -3.30
CA PRO A 13 -10.46 14.53 -4.12
C PRO A 13 -9.27 15.47 -3.99
N LEU A 14 -8.06 14.91 -4.13
CA LEU A 14 -6.82 15.67 -4.12
C LEU A 14 -6.06 15.41 -5.41
N ASP A 15 -5.92 16.47 -6.21
CA ASP A 15 -5.15 16.43 -7.46
C ASP A 15 -3.66 16.59 -7.15
N LEU A 16 -2.87 15.58 -7.47
CA LEU A 16 -1.42 15.58 -7.29
C LEU A 16 -0.69 15.98 -8.57
N GLY A 17 -1.41 16.35 -9.62
CA GLY A 17 -0.84 16.72 -10.91
C GLY A 17 -0.74 15.53 -11.88
N PHE A 18 -0.11 14.46 -11.47
CA PHE A 18 0.05 13.24 -12.28
C PHE A 18 -1.02 12.19 -11.98
N THR A 19 -1.73 12.33 -10.88
CA THR A 19 -2.85 11.46 -10.50
C THR A 19 -3.74 12.19 -9.51
N THR A 20 -4.93 11.65 -9.28
CA THR A 20 -5.88 12.22 -8.31
C THR A 20 -6.22 11.19 -7.27
N MET A 21 -6.02 11.52 -6.00
CA MET A 21 -6.49 10.71 -4.89
C MET A 21 -7.99 10.91 -4.72
N LYS A 22 -8.71 9.82 -4.42
CA LYS A 22 -10.17 9.90 -4.24
C LYS A 22 -10.58 10.68 -2.99
N ASN A 23 -9.69 10.79 -2.03
CA ASN A 23 -9.88 11.59 -0.80
C ASN A 23 -8.52 11.92 -0.21
N ARG A 24 -8.51 12.58 0.94
CA ARG A 24 -7.28 13.06 1.58
C ARG A 24 -6.85 12.21 2.78
N VAL A 25 -7.34 10.97 2.83
CA VAL A 25 -6.98 10.03 3.88
C VAL A 25 -5.75 9.24 3.43
N LEU A 26 -4.70 9.31 4.23
CA LEU A 26 -3.46 8.57 4.01
C LEU A 26 -3.29 7.54 5.12
N MET A 27 -3.12 6.27 4.74
CA MET A 27 -2.72 5.23 5.67
C MET A 27 -1.19 5.26 5.78
N GLY A 28 -0.69 5.67 6.93
CA GLY A 28 0.74 5.77 7.18
C GLY A 28 1.42 4.41 7.19
N SER A 29 2.73 4.43 7.00
CA SER A 29 3.55 3.22 7.00
C SER A 29 3.48 2.49 8.34
N MET A 30 3.30 1.17 8.25
CA MET A 30 3.33 0.29 9.41
C MET A 30 3.86 -1.07 9.00
N HIS A 31 4.88 -1.55 9.70
CA HIS A 31 5.44 -2.88 9.44
C HIS A 31 4.53 -3.94 10.06
N THR A 32 3.95 -4.79 9.23
CA THR A 32 2.97 -5.80 9.69
C THR A 32 3.61 -7.13 10.06
N GLY A 33 4.83 -7.37 9.59
CA GLY A 33 5.49 -8.68 9.67
C GLY A 33 5.16 -9.59 8.49
N LEU A 34 4.09 -9.30 7.74
CA LEU A 34 3.72 -10.12 6.58
C LEU A 34 4.66 -9.90 5.40
N GLU A 35 5.34 -8.77 5.34
CA GLU A 35 6.31 -8.46 4.30
C GLU A 35 7.65 -9.18 4.49
N ASP A 36 7.86 -9.84 5.62
CA ASP A 36 9.16 -10.45 5.95
C ASP A 36 9.39 -11.77 5.23
N HIS A 37 8.34 -12.49 4.84
CA HIS A 37 8.44 -13.78 4.19
C HIS A 37 7.59 -13.84 2.93
N LYS A 38 8.17 -14.41 1.87
CA LYS A 38 7.48 -14.58 0.59
C LYS A 38 6.11 -15.27 0.74
N LYS A 39 6.04 -16.27 1.59
CA LYS A 39 4.81 -17.06 1.79
C LYS A 39 3.63 -16.25 2.33
N ASP A 40 3.91 -15.11 2.98
CA ASP A 40 2.88 -14.28 3.60
C ASP A 40 2.39 -13.15 2.68
N PHE A 41 2.99 -12.98 1.49
CA PHE A 41 2.59 -11.92 0.57
C PHE A 41 1.14 -12.01 0.10
N PRO A 42 0.53 -13.19 -0.13
CA PRO A 42 -0.91 -13.25 -0.39
C PRO A 42 -1.75 -12.66 0.75
N ARG A 43 -1.33 -12.85 2.00
CA ARG A 43 -1.99 -12.27 3.17
C ARG A 43 -1.77 -10.77 3.24
N LEU A 44 -0.56 -10.30 2.89
CA LEU A 44 -0.25 -8.88 2.82
C LEU A 44 -1.09 -8.20 1.73
N ALA A 45 -1.25 -8.85 0.58
CA ALA A 45 -2.10 -8.36 -0.50
C ALA A 45 -3.55 -8.21 -0.03
N ALA A 46 -4.08 -9.20 0.68
CA ALA A 46 -5.44 -9.15 1.23
C ALA A 46 -5.58 -8.03 2.27
N TYR A 47 -4.57 -7.84 3.10
CA TYR A 47 -4.53 -6.77 4.10
C TYR A 47 -4.69 -5.39 3.46
N PHE A 48 -3.91 -5.10 2.43
CA PHE A 48 -4.00 -3.81 1.74
C PHE A 48 -5.25 -3.69 0.88
N ALA A 49 -5.67 -4.77 0.23
CA ALA A 49 -6.88 -4.76 -0.60
C ALA A 49 -8.13 -4.45 0.23
N GLU A 50 -8.22 -4.96 1.45
CA GLU A 50 -9.34 -4.67 2.36
C GLU A 50 -9.43 -3.18 2.67
N ARG A 51 -8.30 -2.55 2.92
CA ARG A 51 -8.26 -1.11 3.20
C ARG A 51 -8.53 -0.27 1.95
N ALA A 52 -8.05 -0.73 0.80
CA ALA A 52 -8.38 -0.08 -0.47
C ALA A 52 -9.87 -0.15 -0.77
N ALA A 53 -10.50 -1.30 -0.54
CA ALA A 53 -11.96 -1.46 -0.67
C ALA A 53 -12.72 -0.56 0.31
N GLY A 54 -12.12 -0.27 1.48
CA GLY A 54 -12.64 0.70 2.44
C GLY A 54 -12.39 2.15 2.07
N GLU A 55 -11.82 2.39 0.89
CA GLU A 55 -11.67 3.71 0.26
C GLU A 55 -10.59 4.61 0.86
N VAL A 56 -9.54 4.04 1.44
CA VAL A 56 -8.35 4.83 1.81
C VAL A 56 -7.77 5.46 0.54
N GLY A 57 -7.49 6.75 0.58
CA GLY A 57 -7.00 7.50 -0.58
C GLY A 57 -5.62 7.07 -1.05
N LEU A 58 -4.71 6.86 -0.12
CA LEU A 58 -3.36 6.38 -0.41
C LEU A 58 -2.86 5.56 0.79
N MET A 59 -2.22 4.44 0.50
CA MET A 59 -1.57 3.62 1.52
C MET A 59 -0.06 3.63 1.31
N VAL A 60 0.69 3.56 2.41
CA VAL A 60 2.16 3.44 2.37
C VAL A 60 2.54 2.11 3.01
N THR A 61 3.38 1.34 2.34
CA THR A 61 3.80 0.03 2.86
C THR A 61 4.69 0.18 4.09
N GLY A 62 4.85 -0.90 4.84
CA GLY A 62 5.96 -1.03 5.78
C GLY A 62 7.29 -0.96 5.04
N GLY A 63 8.39 -0.80 5.78
CA GLY A 63 9.71 -0.62 5.19
C GLY A 63 10.14 -1.79 4.32
N ILE A 64 10.56 -1.49 3.10
CA ILE A 64 11.08 -2.46 2.13
C ILE A 64 12.53 -2.11 1.85
N ALA A 65 13.44 -3.04 2.13
CA ALA A 65 14.86 -2.78 1.98
C ALA A 65 15.26 -2.72 0.49
N PRO A 66 15.98 -1.69 0.06
CA PRO A 66 16.50 -1.61 -1.31
C PRO A 66 17.75 -2.49 -1.54
N GLY A 67 18.31 -3.03 -0.48
CA GLY A 67 19.47 -3.90 -0.53
C GLY A 67 19.69 -4.58 0.80
N VAL A 68 20.55 -5.60 0.81
CA VAL A 68 20.83 -6.38 2.02
C VAL A 68 21.34 -5.52 3.17
N ARG A 69 22.16 -4.51 2.86
CA ARG A 69 22.73 -3.62 3.88
C ARG A 69 21.73 -2.64 4.47
N GLY A 70 20.63 -2.37 3.75
CA GLY A 70 19.55 -1.50 4.25
C GLY A 70 18.60 -2.21 5.19
N SER A 71 18.82 -3.50 5.42
CA SER A 71 17.96 -4.32 6.24
C SER A 71 18.23 -4.08 7.72
N LEU A 72 17.15 -3.96 8.50
CA LEU A 72 17.21 -3.84 9.95
C LEU A 72 17.04 -5.18 10.66
N MET A 73 16.74 -6.25 9.91
CA MET A 73 16.41 -7.57 10.45
C MET A 73 17.12 -8.67 9.67
N PRO A 74 17.33 -9.87 10.29
CA PRO A 74 17.99 -10.99 9.62
C PRO A 74 17.28 -11.48 8.36
N PHE A 75 15.93 -11.33 8.30
CA PHE A 75 15.11 -11.72 7.15
C PHE A 75 14.32 -10.51 6.69
N PRO A 76 14.96 -9.57 5.98
CA PRO A 76 14.30 -8.33 5.64
C PRO A 76 13.27 -8.50 4.53
N SER A 77 12.19 -7.73 4.64
CA SER A 77 11.39 -7.45 3.48
C SER A 77 12.21 -6.59 2.53
N GLY A 78 12.33 -7.03 1.29
CA GLY A 78 13.21 -6.36 0.35
C GLY A 78 12.69 -6.36 -1.07
N LEU A 79 13.24 -5.43 -1.84
CA LEU A 79 13.10 -5.40 -3.29
C LEU A 79 14.45 -4.97 -3.86
N PHE A 80 15.38 -5.92 -3.99
CA PHE A 80 16.72 -5.65 -4.47
C PHE A 80 17.14 -6.60 -5.60
N ASN A 81 16.23 -7.43 -6.13
CA ASN A 81 16.48 -8.22 -7.32
C ASN A 81 15.15 -8.57 -8.00
N ARG A 82 15.26 -9.08 -9.24
CA ARG A 82 14.08 -9.40 -10.04
C ARG A 82 13.22 -10.53 -9.48
N LEU A 83 13.80 -11.42 -8.70
CA LEU A 83 13.07 -12.55 -8.13
C LEU A 83 12.05 -12.11 -7.06
N GLN A 84 12.24 -10.92 -6.52
CA GLN A 84 11.35 -10.37 -5.50
C GLN A 84 10.18 -9.57 -6.09
N VAL A 85 10.25 -9.18 -7.35
CA VAL A 85 9.22 -8.38 -8.00
C VAL A 85 7.85 -9.05 -8.00
N PRO A 86 7.71 -10.35 -8.36
CA PRO A 86 6.38 -10.98 -8.41
C PRO A 86 5.61 -10.92 -7.09
N ARG A 87 6.29 -11.04 -5.95
CA ARG A 87 5.60 -10.98 -4.65
C ARG A 87 5.01 -9.60 -4.40
N HIS A 88 5.72 -8.54 -4.77
CA HIS A 88 5.21 -7.18 -4.64
C HIS A 88 4.08 -6.89 -5.62
N LYS A 89 4.10 -7.52 -6.79
CA LYS A 89 2.99 -7.39 -7.75
C LYS A 89 1.70 -8.00 -7.24
N LEU A 90 1.75 -9.01 -6.38
CA LEU A 90 0.53 -9.52 -5.74
C LEU A 90 -0.16 -8.39 -4.95
N VAL A 91 0.62 -7.61 -4.22
CA VAL A 91 0.10 -6.51 -3.41
C VAL A 91 -0.44 -5.40 -4.30
N THR A 92 0.34 -4.92 -5.25
CA THR A 92 -0.09 -3.80 -6.11
C THR A 92 -1.29 -4.17 -6.97
N THR A 93 -1.33 -5.38 -7.50
CA THR A 93 -2.46 -5.85 -8.29
C THR A 93 -3.74 -5.89 -7.44
N ALA A 94 -3.66 -6.45 -6.25
CA ALA A 94 -4.82 -6.54 -5.36
C ALA A 94 -5.35 -5.15 -4.97
N VAL A 95 -4.45 -4.21 -4.70
CA VAL A 95 -4.82 -2.82 -4.37
C VAL A 95 -5.46 -2.13 -5.58
N HIS A 96 -4.87 -2.28 -6.76
CA HIS A 96 -5.39 -1.65 -7.99
C HIS A 96 -6.75 -2.23 -8.38
N GLU A 97 -6.96 -3.53 -8.20
CA GLU A 97 -8.27 -4.15 -8.45
C GLU A 97 -9.34 -3.63 -7.50
N ALA A 98 -8.97 -3.20 -6.31
CA ALA A 98 -9.86 -2.56 -5.34
C ALA A 98 -9.92 -1.03 -5.51
N ASP A 99 -9.43 -0.51 -6.63
CA ASP A 99 -9.39 0.91 -6.97
C ASP A 99 -8.61 1.76 -5.96
N GLY A 100 -7.58 1.20 -5.39
CA GLY A 100 -6.71 1.88 -4.43
C GLY A 100 -5.39 2.33 -5.02
N LYS A 101 -4.67 3.12 -4.23
CA LYS A 101 -3.30 3.57 -4.53
C LYS A 101 -2.39 3.19 -3.38
N ILE A 102 -1.18 2.74 -3.72
CA ILE A 102 -0.21 2.31 -2.74
C ILE A 102 1.18 2.79 -3.12
N CYS A 103 1.94 3.19 -2.11
CA CYS A 103 3.31 3.66 -2.25
C CYS A 103 4.23 2.77 -1.43
N MET A 104 5.35 2.37 -2.02
CA MET A 104 6.36 1.58 -1.31
C MET A 104 7.32 2.50 -0.56
N GLN A 105 7.56 2.19 0.70
CA GLN A 105 8.54 2.89 1.52
C GLN A 105 9.87 2.14 1.55
#